data_f0c8bddc3b09d23ab3edb9e27c73be66
#
_entry.id   f0c8bddc3b09d23ab3edb9e27c73be66
#
_cell.length_a   1.000
_cell.length_b   1.000
_cell.length_c   1.000
_cell.angle_alpha   90.00
_cell.angle_beta   90.00
_cell.angle_gamma   90.00
#
_symmetry.space_group_name_H-M   'P 1'
#
loop_
_entity.id
_entity.type
_entity.pdbx_description
1 polymer ?
#
loop_
_entity_poly.entity_id
_entity_poly.type
_entity_poly.pdbx_seq_one_letter_code
_entity_poly.pdbx_strand_id
1 'polypeptide(L)'
;MAEAEDRDWQRLDKWLWCARFMKARSDCARLVQEGMVRINRQPTDKAHARLRPGDVLTLPLRGQVRVLRVEALPARRGPPAEARALYSELTSEAGHA
;
A
#
# COMPACT_ATOMS: atom_id res chain seq x y z
N MET A 1 12.67 -13.71 -19.60
CA MET A 1 12.96 -13.52 -19.07
C MET A 1 12.56 -13.05 -18.24
N ALA A 2 12.44 -13.20 -18.03
CA ALA A 2 12.35 -12.78 -17.11
C ALA A 2 12.03 -11.52 -16.71
N GLU A 3 11.69 -10.71 -17.46
CA GLU A 3 11.39 -9.45 -17.08
C GLU A 3 10.40 -9.43 -16.03
N ALA A 4 9.45 -10.27 -16.01
CA ALA A 4 8.46 -10.25 -14.97
C ALA A 4 9.06 -10.49 -13.65
N GLU A 5 10.07 -11.33 -13.64
CA GLU A 5 10.68 -11.60 -12.41
C GLU A 5 11.55 -10.50 -11.95
N ASP A 6 11.98 -9.67 -12.86
CA ASP A 6 12.79 -8.55 -12.50
C ASP A 6 11.97 -7.36 -12.08
N ARG A 7 10.67 -7.47 -12.11
CA ARG A 7 9.84 -6.36 -11.74
C ARG A 7 9.95 -6.12 -10.25
N ASP A 8 10.32 -4.92 -9.88
CA ASP A 8 10.43 -4.55 -8.48
C ASP A 8 9.37 -3.53 -8.11
N TRP A 9 8.22 -3.57 -8.77
CA TRP A 9 7.12 -2.65 -8.47
C TRP A 9 5.79 -3.36 -8.66
N GLN A 10 4.76 -2.79 -8.06
CA GLN A 10 3.42 -3.33 -8.18
C GLN A 10 2.44 -2.17 -8.23
N ARG A 11 1.28 -2.38 -8.86
CA ARG A 11 0.25 -1.36 -8.86
C ARG A 11 -0.20 -1.08 -7.43
N LEU A 12 -0.41 0.19 -7.13
CA LEU A 12 -0.78 0.61 -5.79
C LEU A 12 -2.10 -0.04 -5.35
N ASP A 13 -3.11 -0.07 -6.23
CA ASP A 13 -4.39 -0.65 -5.85
C ASP A 13 -4.27 -2.14 -5.54
N LYS A 14 -3.45 -2.85 -6.30
CA LYS A 14 -3.27 -4.27 -6.05
C LYS A 14 -2.55 -4.51 -4.71
N TRP A 15 -1.52 -3.72 -4.45
CA TRP A 15 -0.77 -3.88 -3.21
C TRP A 15 -1.66 -3.60 -1.99
N LEU A 16 -2.45 -2.52 -2.05
CA LEU A 16 -3.34 -2.19 -0.94
C LEU A 16 -4.35 -3.31 -0.68
N TRP A 17 -4.85 -3.92 -1.76
CA TRP A 17 -5.80 -5.01 -1.64
C TRP A 17 -5.12 -6.26 -1.08
N CYS A 18 -3.90 -6.57 -1.53
CA CYS A 18 -3.15 -7.71 -1.02
C CYS A 18 -2.79 -7.51 0.45
N ALA A 19 -2.54 -6.28 0.86
CA ALA A 19 -2.23 -5.97 2.25
C ALA A 19 -3.49 -5.93 3.12
N ARG A 20 -4.64 -6.16 2.52
CA ARG A 20 -5.93 -6.31 3.21
C ARG A 20 -6.41 -5.06 3.90
N PHE A 21 -6.08 -3.90 3.34
CA PHE A 21 -6.59 -2.66 3.89
C PHE A 21 -8.07 -2.48 3.58
N MET A 22 -8.55 -3.06 2.48
CA MET A 22 -9.96 -3.04 2.14
C MET A 22 -10.33 -4.38 1.55
N LYS A 23 -11.63 -4.71 1.60
CA LYS A 23 -12.09 -6.00 1.14
C LYS A 23 -12.05 -6.14 -0.37
N ALA A 24 -12.32 -5.07 -1.09
CA ALA A 24 -12.38 -5.13 -2.54
C ALA A 24 -11.29 -4.29 -3.14
N ARG A 25 -10.67 -4.78 -4.21
CA ARG A 25 -9.65 -4.02 -4.90
C ARG A 25 -10.20 -2.74 -5.49
N SER A 26 -11.47 -2.76 -5.93
CA SER A 26 -12.10 -1.56 -6.45
C SER A 26 -12.22 -0.46 -5.40
N ASP A 27 -12.39 -0.82 -4.13
CA ASP A 27 -12.42 0.18 -3.08
C ASP A 27 -11.05 0.77 -2.85
N CYS A 28 -10.00 -0.03 -3.01
CA CYS A 28 -8.64 0.47 -2.92
C CYS A 28 -8.38 1.47 -4.05
N ALA A 29 -8.81 1.14 -5.25
CA ALA A 29 -8.64 2.04 -6.38
C ALA A 29 -9.38 3.34 -6.17
N ARG A 30 -10.60 3.27 -5.62
CA ARG A 30 -11.37 4.47 -5.36
C ARG A 30 -10.68 5.37 -4.33
N LEU A 31 -10.14 4.78 -3.27
CA LEU A 31 -9.43 5.56 -2.27
C LEU A 31 -8.28 6.34 -2.89
N VAL A 32 -7.53 5.69 -3.77
CA VAL A 32 -6.43 6.35 -4.44
C VAL A 32 -6.94 7.45 -5.37
N GLN A 33 -7.99 7.14 -6.14
CA GLN A 33 -8.53 8.10 -7.11
C GLN A 33 -9.08 9.35 -6.44
N GLU A 34 -9.47 9.24 -5.19
CA GLU A 34 -9.92 10.40 -4.43
C GLU A 34 -8.77 11.24 -3.89
N GLY A 35 -7.54 10.87 -4.20
CA GLY A 35 -6.39 11.66 -3.78
C GLY A 35 -6.02 11.50 -2.32
N MET A 36 -6.48 10.43 -1.70
CA MET A 36 -6.29 10.26 -0.27
C MET A 36 -5.00 9.55 0.08
N VAL A 37 -4.25 9.06 -0.89
CA VAL A 37 -3.05 8.25 -0.64
C VAL A 37 -1.82 9.00 -1.12
N ARG A 38 -0.76 8.97 -0.32
CA ARG A 38 0.52 9.56 -0.71
C ARG A 38 1.57 8.48 -0.75
N ILE A 39 2.44 8.57 -1.75
CA ILE A 39 3.61 7.73 -1.85
C ILE A 39 4.81 8.63 -1.63
N ASN A 40 5.59 8.36 -0.57
CA ASN A 40 6.76 9.17 -0.24
C ASN A 40 6.39 10.65 -0.16
N ARG A 41 5.25 10.93 0.52
CA ARG A 41 4.75 12.28 0.75
C ARG A 41 4.14 12.95 -0.48
N GLN A 42 4.12 12.27 -1.62
CA GLN A 42 3.56 12.83 -2.84
C GLN A 42 2.16 12.28 -3.02
N PRO A 43 1.13 13.13 -3.05
CA PRO A 43 -0.21 12.61 -3.27
C PRO A 43 -0.34 12.04 -4.66
N THR A 44 -1.13 10.99 -4.80
CA THR A 44 -1.39 10.40 -6.09
C THR A 44 -2.88 10.11 -6.20
N ASP A 45 -3.43 10.24 -7.40
CA ASP A 45 -4.78 9.82 -7.67
C ASP A 45 -4.81 8.70 -8.69
N LYS A 46 -3.66 8.05 -8.92
CA LYS A 46 -3.56 7.02 -9.92
C LYS A 46 -3.49 5.66 -9.26
N ALA A 47 -4.56 4.88 -9.39
CA ALA A 47 -4.61 3.54 -8.81
C ALA A 47 -3.50 2.65 -9.36
N HIS A 48 -3.03 2.96 -10.56
CA HIS A 48 -1.97 2.18 -11.18
C HIS A 48 -0.57 2.73 -10.89
N ALA A 49 -0.43 3.66 -9.96
CA ALA A 49 0.88 4.18 -9.61
C ALA A 49 1.78 3.01 -9.17
N ARG A 50 3.05 3.13 -9.44
CA ARG A 50 4.00 2.06 -9.14
C ARG A 50 4.51 2.17 -7.72
N LEU A 51 4.41 1.08 -7.00
CA LEU A 51 4.86 1.01 -5.63
C LEU A 51 6.01 0.03 -5.54
N ARG A 52 7.06 0.40 -4.83
CA ARG A 52 8.25 -0.43 -4.68
C ARG A 52 8.56 -0.68 -3.21
N PRO A 53 9.28 -1.76 -2.90
CA PRO A 53 9.72 -1.95 -1.53
C PRO A 53 10.55 -0.75 -1.08
N GLY A 54 10.34 -0.33 0.15
CA GLY A 54 11.00 0.85 0.68
C GLY A 54 10.17 2.11 0.55
N ASP A 55 9.15 2.12 -0.31
CA ASP A 55 8.29 3.28 -0.42
C ASP A 55 7.48 3.44 0.87
N VAL A 56 7.17 4.67 1.22
CA VAL A 56 6.39 4.99 2.40
C VAL A 56 5.01 5.45 1.95
N LEU A 57 3.99 4.80 2.46
CA LEU A 57 2.61 5.14 2.14
C LEU A 57 1.96 5.88 3.28
N THR A 58 1.22 6.92 2.97
CA THR A 58 0.37 7.62 3.93
C THR A 58 -1.05 7.50 3.42
N LEU A 59 -1.95 6.98 4.25
CA LEU A 59 -3.33 6.78 3.83
C LEU A 59 -4.27 6.82 5.03
N PRO A 60 -5.51 7.28 4.82
CA PRO A 60 -6.49 7.28 5.90
C PRO A 60 -7.22 5.95 5.95
N LEU A 61 -7.37 5.42 7.14
CA LEU A 61 -8.14 4.20 7.35
C LEU A 61 -8.88 4.33 8.65
N ARG A 62 -10.21 4.18 8.58
CA ARG A 62 -11.04 4.15 9.78
C ARG A 62 -10.82 5.38 10.66
N GLY A 63 -10.73 6.53 10.03
CA GLY A 63 -10.60 7.77 10.78
C GLY A 63 -9.21 8.09 11.26
N GLN A 64 -8.23 7.29 10.90
CA GLN A 64 -6.85 7.53 11.31
C GLN A 64 -5.96 7.62 10.09
N VAL A 65 -4.95 8.45 10.17
CA VAL A 65 -3.93 8.49 9.13
C VAL A 65 -2.85 7.50 9.52
N ARG A 66 -2.54 6.58 8.61
CA ARG A 66 -1.52 5.59 8.85
C ARG A 66 -0.35 5.81 7.91
N VAL A 67 0.84 5.64 8.42
CA VAL A 67 2.05 5.75 7.62
C VAL A 67 2.78 4.42 7.73
N LEU A 68 3.08 3.82 6.59
CA LEU A 68 3.72 2.51 6.58
C LEU A 68 4.81 2.46 5.53
N ARG A 69 5.78 1.58 5.76
CA ARG A 69 6.80 1.30 4.75
C ARG A 69 6.46 0.00 4.07
N VAL A 70 6.55 -0.02 2.74
CA VAL A 70 6.35 -1.23 1.96
C VAL A 70 7.58 -2.12 2.14
N GLU A 71 7.36 -3.36 2.59
CA GLU A 71 8.45 -4.29 2.80
C GLU A 71 8.55 -5.34 1.70
N ALA A 72 7.43 -5.72 1.11
CA ALA A 72 7.43 -6.77 0.11
C ALA A 72 6.27 -6.57 -0.86
N LEU A 73 6.43 -7.15 -2.05
CA LEU A 73 5.41 -7.12 -3.10
C LEU A 73 4.85 -8.53 -3.25
N PRO A 74 3.59 -8.74 -2.89
CA PRO A 74 3.03 -10.10 -2.94
C PRO A 74 2.60 -10.46 -4.34
N ALA A 75 2.65 -11.75 -4.66
CA ALA A 75 2.14 -12.22 -5.95
C ALA A 75 0.62 -12.26 -5.94
N ARG A 76 0.02 -12.51 -4.78
CA ARG A 76 -1.42 -12.64 -4.68
C ARG A 76 -1.86 -12.25 -3.28
N ARG A 77 -3.18 -12.11 -3.12
CA ARG A 77 -3.73 -11.78 -1.82
C ARG A 77 -3.73 -13.03 -0.95
N GLY A 78 -2.91 -13.01 0.09
CA GLY A 78 -2.82 -14.12 1.01
C GLY A 78 -3.63 -13.90 2.26
N PRO A 79 -3.48 -14.78 3.25
CA PRO A 79 -4.20 -14.63 4.51
C PRO A 79 -3.68 -13.44 5.31
N PRO A 80 -4.43 -13.00 6.34
CA PRO A 80 -4.05 -11.80 7.08
C PRO A 80 -2.65 -11.81 7.66
N ALA A 81 -2.15 -12.96 8.09
CA ALA A 81 -0.81 -13.01 8.66
C ALA A 81 0.23 -12.66 7.62
N GLU A 82 0.05 -13.14 6.38
CA GLU A 82 0.97 -12.79 5.31
C GLU A 82 0.85 -11.33 4.93
N ALA A 83 -0.36 -10.79 4.98
CA ALA A 83 -0.57 -9.41 4.63
C ALA A 83 0.19 -8.49 5.58
N ARG A 84 0.22 -8.82 6.85
CA ARG A 84 0.92 -7.97 7.81
C ARG A 84 2.42 -7.96 7.61
N ALA A 85 2.97 -8.96 6.94
CA ALA A 85 4.40 -9.01 6.66
C ALA A 85 4.77 -8.13 5.45
N LEU A 86 3.79 -7.58 4.74
CA LEU A 86 4.06 -6.77 3.57
C LEU A 86 4.50 -5.35 3.91
N TYR A 87 4.31 -4.93 5.14
CA TYR A 87 4.62 -3.56 5.52
C TYR A 87 5.04 -3.46 6.97
N SER A 88 5.66 -2.32 7.31
CA SER A 88 5.98 -1.96 8.67
C SER A 88 5.24 -0.68 9.01
N GLU A 89 4.60 -0.64 10.17
CA GLU A 89 3.89 0.55 10.60
C GLU A 89 4.89 1.57 11.11
N LEU A 90 4.81 2.79 10.61
CA LEU A 90 5.74 3.85 11.01
C LEU A 90 5.13 4.91 11.89
N THR A 91 3.80 4.98 11.99
CA THR A 91 3.19 6.04 12.72
C THR A 91 3.01 5.78 14.12
N SER A 92 3.48 4.70 14.52
CA SER A 92 3.20 4.49 15.81
C SER A 92 3.54 5.57 16.68
N GLU A 93 4.00 6.26 16.46
CA GLU A 93 4.11 7.20 17.28
C GLU A 93 3.49 8.17 17.28
N ALA A 94 3.22 8.23 16.25
CA ALA A 94 2.53 9.27 16.25
C ALA A 94 1.72 9.22 17.36
N GLY A 95 1.45 8.34 17.50
CA GLY A 95 0.69 8.41 18.50
C GLY A 95 1.35 8.85 19.68
N HIS A 96 1.76 9.03 19.51
CA HIS A 96 2.22 9.48 20.40
C HIS A 96 2.36 10.34 20.72
N ALA A 97 2.19 10.30 20.33
CA ALA A 97 2.43 11.07 20.76
C ALA A 97 2.31 11.24 21.37
#